data_1aae7689f5e3f4923872cf7b6b1bd37f
#
_entry.id   1aae7689f5e3f4923872cf7b6b1bd37f
#
_cell.length_a   1.000
_cell.length_b   1.000
_cell.length_c   1.000
_cell.angle_alpha   90.00
_cell.angle_beta   90.00
_cell.angle_gamma   90.00
#
_symmetry.space_group_name_H-M   'P 1'
#
loop_
_entity.id
_entity.type
_entity.pdbx_description
1 polymer ?
#
loop_
_entity_poly.entity_id
_entity_poly.type
_entity_poly.pdbx_seq_one_letter_code
_entity_poly.pdbx_strand_id
1 'polypeptide(L)'
;HIDDVTDDDVASMKACGFVVTGVPTDLVDADVLVICVPTPLSEDGAPDLSAVIDASKMVAIGLRPGCLVVLESTTYPGTTDEVVRPLLELGSGLSAGVDFSLAYSPERIDPGNPAFGLCNTPKIVGGLTPTCTERAVEFYEQIVDTVVPTVGLREAELAKLLENTYR
;
A
#
# COMPACT_ATOMS: atom_id res chain seq x y z
N HIS A 1 16.97 11.58 -6.28
CA HIS A 1 16.80 11.30 -7.71
C HIS A 1 16.07 9.97 -7.86
N ILE A 2 15.00 9.96 -8.62
CA ILE A 2 14.22 8.78 -8.99
C ILE A 2 14.37 8.68 -10.51
N ASP A 3 14.90 7.58 -11.01
CA ASP A 3 15.29 7.45 -12.42
C ASP A 3 14.09 7.55 -13.38
N ASP A 4 12.88 7.16 -12.91
CA ASP A 4 11.66 7.15 -13.70
C ASP A 4 10.80 8.44 -13.56
N VAL A 5 11.27 9.45 -12.80
CA VAL A 5 10.55 10.72 -12.57
C VAL A 5 11.46 11.89 -12.91
N THR A 6 11.05 12.68 -13.91
CA THR A 6 11.79 13.87 -14.36
C THR A 6 11.48 15.10 -13.49
N ASP A 7 12.31 16.13 -13.59
CA ASP A 7 12.06 17.42 -12.91
C ASP A 7 10.76 18.08 -13.41
N ASP A 8 10.41 17.88 -14.69
CA ASP A 8 9.16 18.38 -15.29
C ASP A 8 7.93 17.63 -14.73
N ASP A 9 8.03 16.32 -14.50
CA ASP A 9 6.98 15.54 -13.83
C ASP A 9 6.76 16.05 -12.42
N VAL A 10 7.82 16.28 -11.65
CA VAL A 10 7.74 16.84 -10.29
C VAL A 10 7.11 18.23 -10.28
N ALA A 11 7.46 19.09 -11.27
CA ALA A 11 6.85 20.40 -11.39
C ALA A 11 5.36 20.32 -11.70
N SER A 12 4.97 19.41 -12.60
CA SER A 12 3.58 19.14 -12.94
C SER A 12 2.77 18.61 -11.76
N MET A 13 3.33 17.64 -11.00
CA MET A 13 2.71 17.12 -9.79
C MET A 13 2.47 18.21 -8.76
N LYS A 14 3.45 19.09 -8.52
CA LYS A 14 3.30 20.23 -7.60
C LYS A 14 2.23 21.21 -8.07
N ALA A 15 2.14 21.48 -9.36
CA ALA A 15 1.09 22.33 -9.92
C ALA A 15 -0.31 21.73 -9.76
N CYS A 16 -0.41 20.38 -9.69
CA CYS A 16 -1.65 19.64 -9.40
C CYS A 16 -1.93 19.46 -7.90
N GLY A 17 -1.14 20.07 -7.01
CA GLY A 17 -1.40 20.03 -5.57
C GLY A 17 -0.60 18.97 -4.81
N PHE A 18 0.38 18.31 -5.45
CA PHE A 18 1.27 17.40 -4.72
C PHE A 18 2.09 18.14 -3.67
N VAL A 19 2.02 17.66 -2.43
CA VAL A 19 2.73 18.21 -1.27
C VAL A 19 3.58 17.12 -0.62
N VAL A 20 4.82 17.45 -0.30
CA VAL A 20 5.69 16.61 0.54
C VAL A 20 5.62 17.13 1.95
N THR A 21 5.24 16.26 2.88
CA THR A 21 5.16 16.59 4.30
C THR A 21 5.83 15.51 5.15
N GLY A 22 6.35 15.91 6.33
CA GLY A 22 6.79 15.00 7.38
C GLY A 22 5.87 15.08 8.62
N VAL A 23 4.71 15.72 8.48
CA VAL A 23 3.77 15.96 9.60
C VAL A 23 2.60 14.98 9.50
N PRO A 24 2.47 14.00 10.43
CA PRO A 24 1.41 12.97 10.35
C PRO A 24 -0.01 13.53 10.34
N THR A 25 -0.25 14.67 10.98
CA THR A 25 -1.58 15.30 11.02
C THR A 25 -2.04 15.86 9.67
N ASP A 26 -1.13 16.03 8.71
CA ASP A 26 -1.50 16.45 7.34
C ASP A 26 -2.23 15.34 6.58
N LEU A 27 -2.17 14.09 7.09
CA LEU A 27 -2.86 12.94 6.51
C LEU A 27 -4.38 12.94 6.80
N VAL A 28 -4.87 13.79 7.69
CA VAL A 28 -6.27 13.79 8.14
C VAL A 28 -7.28 14.02 7.03
N ASP A 29 -6.91 14.73 5.96
CA ASP A 29 -7.79 15.02 4.83
C ASP A 29 -7.70 13.96 3.70
N ALA A 30 -6.84 12.96 3.85
CA ALA A 30 -6.68 11.92 2.84
C ALA A 30 -7.82 10.88 2.90
N ASP A 31 -8.40 10.55 1.75
CA ASP A 31 -9.39 9.48 1.61
C ASP A 31 -8.74 8.10 1.45
N VAL A 32 -7.52 8.08 0.89
CA VAL A 32 -6.72 6.88 0.68
C VAL A 32 -5.30 7.09 1.21
N LEU A 33 -4.83 6.15 2.00
CA LEU A 33 -3.50 6.15 2.62
C LEU A 33 -2.75 4.89 2.17
N VAL A 34 -1.66 5.07 1.40
CA VAL A 34 -0.87 3.96 0.86
C VAL A 34 0.49 3.91 1.56
N ILE A 35 0.83 2.75 2.12
CA ILE A 35 2.11 2.50 2.82
C ILE A 35 3.06 1.82 1.84
N CYS A 36 4.08 2.58 1.36
CA CYS A 36 5.08 2.16 0.38
C CYS A 36 6.50 2.32 0.95
N VAL A 37 6.78 1.72 2.09
CA VAL A 37 8.08 1.83 2.77
C VAL A 37 8.99 0.64 2.45
N PRO A 38 10.32 0.79 2.51
CA PRO A 38 11.24 -0.32 2.28
C PRO A 38 11.12 -1.38 3.39
N THR A 39 11.31 -2.66 3.01
CA THR A 39 11.31 -3.81 3.89
C THR A 39 12.58 -4.64 3.65
N PRO A 40 13.75 -4.16 4.10
CA PRO A 40 15.01 -4.87 3.91
C PRO A 40 15.01 -6.19 4.69
N LEU A 41 15.97 -7.06 4.37
CA LEU A 41 16.24 -8.23 5.21
C LEU A 41 17.12 -7.82 6.39
N SER A 42 16.80 -8.34 7.57
CA SER A 42 17.63 -8.26 8.76
C SER A 42 18.86 -9.19 8.65
N GLU A 43 19.80 -9.10 9.58
CA GLU A 43 21.04 -9.91 9.57
C GLU A 43 20.79 -11.42 9.61
N ASP A 44 19.69 -11.86 10.19
CA ASP A 44 19.24 -13.26 10.24
C ASP A 44 18.40 -13.69 9.02
N GLY A 45 18.22 -12.80 8.04
CA GLY A 45 17.50 -13.06 6.80
C GLY A 45 15.98 -12.94 6.91
N ALA A 46 15.43 -12.53 8.05
CA ALA A 46 14.00 -12.22 8.18
C ALA A 46 13.67 -10.83 7.63
N PRO A 47 12.42 -10.56 7.16
CA PRO A 47 12.01 -9.22 6.77
C PRO A 47 12.02 -8.26 7.96
N ASP A 48 12.70 -7.12 7.81
CA ASP A 48 12.64 -6.04 8.80
C ASP A 48 11.37 -5.19 8.56
N LEU A 49 10.43 -5.29 9.48
CA LEU A 49 9.16 -4.56 9.42
C LEU A 49 9.18 -3.22 10.17
N SER A 50 10.33 -2.76 10.66
CA SER A 50 10.43 -1.53 11.47
C SER A 50 9.79 -0.33 10.75
N ALA A 51 10.11 -0.14 9.47
CA ALA A 51 9.54 0.95 8.67
C ALA A 51 8.03 0.82 8.47
N VAL A 52 7.51 -0.41 8.27
CA VAL A 52 6.06 -0.68 8.16
C VAL A 52 5.35 -0.36 9.48
N ILE A 53 5.93 -0.77 10.61
CA ILE A 53 5.40 -0.50 11.95
C ILE A 53 5.33 1.00 12.20
N ASP A 54 6.39 1.74 11.90
CA ASP A 54 6.43 3.18 12.14
C ASP A 54 5.50 3.95 11.19
N ALA A 55 5.43 3.57 9.92
CA ALA A 55 4.47 4.13 8.97
C ALA A 55 3.02 3.85 9.41
N SER A 56 2.71 2.65 9.90
CA SER A 56 1.37 2.31 10.41
C SER A 56 0.98 3.16 11.60
N LYS A 57 1.91 3.43 12.53
CA LYS A 57 1.67 4.35 13.66
C LYS A 57 1.42 5.79 13.21
N MET A 58 2.17 6.26 12.19
CA MET A 58 1.97 7.59 11.62
C MET A 58 0.61 7.71 10.92
N VAL A 59 0.23 6.71 10.12
CA VAL A 59 -1.07 6.63 9.45
C VAL A 59 -2.21 6.66 10.47
N ALA A 60 -2.09 5.92 11.57
CA ALA A 60 -3.11 5.86 12.62
C ALA A 60 -3.43 7.24 13.22
N ILE A 61 -2.48 8.18 13.26
CA ILE A 61 -2.69 9.54 13.79
C ILE A 61 -3.68 10.34 12.92
N GLY A 62 -3.59 10.20 11.60
CA GLY A 62 -4.45 10.90 10.64
C GLY A 62 -5.67 10.10 10.17
N LEU A 63 -5.80 8.83 10.61
CA LEU A 63 -6.85 7.94 10.14
C LEU A 63 -8.23 8.37 10.63
N ARG A 64 -9.18 8.43 9.71
CA ARG A 64 -10.57 8.79 9.99
C ARG A 64 -11.55 7.76 9.43
N PRO A 65 -12.80 7.71 9.93
CA PRO A 65 -13.82 6.85 9.36
C PRO A 65 -14.02 7.08 7.86
N GLY A 66 -14.18 6.00 7.13
CA GLY A 66 -14.36 6.02 5.69
C GLY A 66 -13.07 5.98 4.86
N CYS A 67 -11.88 6.10 5.45
CA CYS A 67 -10.62 5.96 4.72
C CYS A 67 -10.38 4.55 4.19
N LEU A 68 -9.59 4.47 3.13
CA LEU A 68 -8.95 3.24 2.66
C LEU A 68 -7.47 3.27 3.03
N VAL A 69 -6.97 2.25 3.72
CA VAL A 69 -5.54 2.04 3.96
C VAL A 69 -5.07 0.86 3.14
N VAL A 70 -4.00 1.03 2.38
CA VAL A 70 -3.39 -0.04 1.56
C VAL A 70 -1.92 -0.20 1.95
N LEU A 71 -1.50 -1.43 2.25
CA LEU A 71 -0.10 -1.78 2.35
C LEU A 71 0.39 -2.27 0.98
N GLU A 72 1.40 -1.61 0.40
CA GLU A 72 2.06 -2.03 -0.84
C GLU A 72 3.47 -2.61 -0.62
N SER A 73 4.07 -2.33 0.53
CA SER A 73 5.39 -2.86 0.87
C SER A 73 5.43 -4.38 0.79
N THR A 74 6.50 -4.95 0.25
CA THR A 74 6.68 -6.40 0.18
C THR A 74 6.83 -6.99 1.56
N THR A 75 5.95 -7.93 1.92
CA THR A 75 5.90 -8.56 3.24
C THR A 75 5.58 -10.06 3.12
N TYR A 76 5.41 -10.75 4.23
CA TYR A 76 4.96 -12.14 4.27
C TYR A 76 3.46 -12.25 4.58
N PRO A 77 2.80 -13.36 4.20
CA PRO A 77 1.37 -13.55 4.46
C PRO A 77 1.00 -13.43 5.94
N GLY A 78 0.02 -12.56 6.23
CA GLY A 78 -0.43 -12.23 7.57
C GLY A 78 0.09 -10.90 8.11
N THR A 79 1.08 -10.27 7.48
CA THR A 79 1.63 -8.98 7.97
C THR A 79 0.56 -7.91 8.06
N THR A 80 -0.29 -7.78 7.05
CA THR A 80 -1.34 -6.74 7.01
C THR A 80 -2.38 -6.96 8.13
N ASP A 81 -2.79 -8.21 8.35
CA ASP A 81 -3.80 -8.56 9.36
C ASP A 81 -3.22 -8.61 10.79
N GLU A 82 -2.03 -9.19 10.96
CA GLU A 82 -1.48 -9.50 12.29
C GLU A 82 -0.58 -8.39 12.85
N VAL A 83 -0.02 -7.52 11.99
CA VAL A 83 0.90 -6.44 12.39
C VAL A 83 0.30 -5.07 12.12
N VAL A 84 -0.07 -4.79 10.86
CA VAL A 84 -0.53 -3.44 10.46
C VAL A 84 -1.90 -3.11 11.07
N ARG A 85 -2.86 -4.00 10.92
CA ARG A 85 -4.22 -3.83 11.45
C ARG A 85 -4.25 -3.47 12.94
N PRO A 86 -3.61 -4.22 13.87
CA PRO A 86 -3.65 -3.88 15.29
C PRO A 86 -3.03 -2.50 15.60
N LEU A 87 -2.00 -2.10 14.86
CA LEU A 87 -1.38 -0.79 15.04
C LEU A 87 -2.30 0.35 14.61
N LEU A 88 -3.01 0.18 13.49
CA LEU A 88 -3.99 1.15 13.00
C LEU A 88 -5.17 1.27 13.97
N GLU A 89 -5.73 0.14 14.41
CA GLU A 89 -6.87 0.10 15.35
C GLU A 89 -6.50 0.70 16.72
N LEU A 90 -5.33 0.34 17.26
CA LEU A 90 -4.85 0.86 18.55
C LEU A 90 -4.60 2.37 18.50
N GLY A 91 -3.97 2.87 17.43
CA GLY A 91 -3.57 4.26 17.33
C GLY A 91 -4.72 5.21 16.97
N SER A 92 -5.69 4.74 16.19
CA SER A 92 -6.85 5.54 15.75
C SER A 92 -8.09 5.38 16.63
N GLY A 93 -8.22 4.24 17.33
CA GLY A 93 -9.45 3.86 18.03
C GLY A 93 -10.57 3.38 17.09
N LEU A 94 -10.30 3.20 15.80
CA LEU A 94 -11.24 2.74 14.77
C LEU A 94 -11.07 1.24 14.51
N SER A 95 -12.11 0.59 13.98
CA SER A 95 -12.12 -0.83 13.64
C SER A 95 -11.97 -1.06 12.14
N ALA A 96 -10.96 -1.83 11.74
CA ALA A 96 -10.74 -2.19 10.34
C ALA A 96 -11.88 -3.06 9.78
N GLY A 97 -12.31 -2.78 8.57
CA GLY A 97 -13.42 -3.44 7.91
C GLY A 97 -14.81 -2.96 8.36
N VAL A 98 -14.87 -2.05 9.34
CA VAL A 98 -16.10 -1.42 9.84
C VAL A 98 -16.02 0.10 9.66
N ASP A 99 -15.08 0.74 10.34
CA ASP A 99 -14.92 2.19 10.29
C ASP A 99 -14.02 2.64 9.14
N PHE A 100 -13.03 1.85 8.77
CA PHE A 100 -12.14 2.08 7.62
C PHE A 100 -11.87 0.78 6.87
N SER A 101 -11.48 0.91 5.60
CA SER A 101 -11.11 -0.25 4.78
C SER A 101 -9.60 -0.50 4.86
N LEU A 102 -9.22 -1.77 4.94
CA LEU A 102 -7.82 -2.22 4.94
C LEU A 102 -7.59 -3.22 3.81
N ALA A 103 -6.56 -2.97 3.01
CA ALA A 103 -6.19 -3.82 1.87
C ALA A 103 -4.68 -3.99 1.74
N TYR A 104 -4.28 -4.98 0.98
CA TYR A 104 -2.92 -5.22 0.52
C TYR A 104 -2.87 -5.26 -1.00
N SER A 105 -1.86 -4.63 -1.59
CA SER A 105 -1.65 -4.65 -3.04
C SER A 105 -0.15 -4.56 -3.35
N PRO A 106 0.52 -5.67 -3.71
CA PRO A 106 1.95 -5.66 -3.94
C PRO A 106 2.36 -4.83 -5.14
N GLU A 107 3.52 -4.17 -5.06
CA GLU A 107 4.16 -3.59 -6.24
C GLU A 107 4.75 -4.69 -7.12
N ARG A 108 4.46 -4.63 -8.43
CA ARG A 108 4.84 -5.64 -9.42
C ARG A 108 5.64 -5.10 -10.60
N ILE A 109 5.99 -3.81 -10.60
CA ILE A 109 6.81 -3.23 -11.65
C ILE A 109 8.18 -3.92 -11.66
N ASP A 110 8.64 -4.25 -12.87
CA ASP A 110 9.99 -4.75 -13.12
C ASP A 110 10.84 -3.60 -13.67
N PRO A 111 11.72 -3.02 -12.85
CA PRO A 111 12.48 -1.84 -13.25
C PRO A 111 13.28 -2.10 -14.53
N GLY A 112 13.13 -1.22 -15.51
CA GLY A 112 13.80 -1.35 -16.81
C GLY A 112 13.09 -2.26 -17.82
N ASN A 113 11.91 -2.79 -17.52
CA ASN A 113 11.10 -3.54 -18.50
C ASN A 113 10.42 -2.55 -19.47
N PRO A 114 10.74 -2.57 -20.77
CA PRO A 114 10.18 -1.60 -21.72
C PRO A 114 8.72 -1.87 -22.09
N ALA A 115 8.19 -3.05 -21.77
CA ALA A 115 6.83 -3.48 -22.16
C ALA A 115 5.80 -3.25 -21.04
N PHE A 116 6.22 -3.30 -19.77
CA PHE A 116 5.34 -3.21 -18.61
C PHE A 116 5.76 -2.07 -17.70
N GLY A 117 4.89 -1.09 -17.53
CA GLY A 117 5.01 0.03 -16.61
C GLY A 117 3.87 0.05 -15.59
N LEU A 118 3.69 1.17 -14.92
CA LEU A 118 2.71 1.34 -13.85
C LEU A 118 1.27 1.03 -14.33
N CYS A 119 0.86 1.59 -15.47
CA CYS A 119 -0.53 1.51 -15.92
C CYS A 119 -0.92 0.14 -16.45
N ASN A 120 -0.03 -0.56 -17.16
CA ASN A 120 -0.34 -1.82 -17.85
C ASN A 120 0.15 -3.08 -17.13
N THR A 121 0.80 -2.95 -15.96
CA THR A 121 1.09 -4.09 -15.09
C THR A 121 -0.16 -4.44 -14.28
N PRO A 122 -0.74 -5.65 -14.39
CA PRO A 122 -1.92 -6.01 -13.63
C PRO A 122 -1.67 -5.89 -12.12
N LYS A 123 -2.54 -5.20 -11.39
CA LYS A 123 -2.43 -4.96 -9.95
C LYS A 123 -3.23 -6.01 -9.19
N ILE A 124 -2.59 -6.75 -8.30
CA ILE A 124 -3.25 -7.71 -7.42
C ILE A 124 -3.74 -6.97 -6.18
N VAL A 125 -4.99 -7.22 -5.75
CA VAL A 125 -5.61 -6.54 -4.61
C VAL A 125 -6.34 -7.53 -3.73
N GLY A 126 -6.09 -7.49 -2.42
CA GLY A 126 -6.83 -8.26 -1.42
C GLY A 126 -7.21 -7.38 -0.23
N GLY A 127 -8.46 -7.43 0.20
CA GLY A 127 -8.96 -6.70 1.35
C GLY A 127 -9.19 -7.57 2.58
N LEU A 128 -9.28 -6.93 3.75
CA LEU A 128 -9.63 -7.60 5.02
C LEU A 128 -11.04 -8.19 4.97
N THR A 129 -11.95 -7.53 4.26
CA THR A 129 -13.32 -7.98 3.99
C THR A 129 -13.61 -7.85 2.51
N PRO A 130 -14.68 -8.50 1.97
CA PRO A 130 -15.10 -8.28 0.59
C PRO A 130 -15.28 -6.79 0.24
N THR A 131 -15.90 -6.01 1.11
CA THR A 131 -16.09 -4.56 0.92
C THR A 131 -14.75 -3.81 0.90
N CYS A 132 -13.77 -4.23 1.70
CA CYS A 132 -12.41 -3.66 1.64
C CYS A 132 -11.75 -3.96 0.30
N THR A 133 -11.94 -5.18 -0.24
CA THR A 133 -11.44 -5.56 -1.57
C THR A 133 -12.09 -4.70 -2.65
N GLU A 134 -13.42 -4.56 -2.64
CA GLU A 134 -14.16 -3.75 -3.61
C GLU A 134 -13.67 -2.30 -3.63
N ARG A 135 -13.54 -1.67 -2.47
CA ARG A 135 -13.03 -0.29 -2.37
C ARG A 135 -11.60 -0.12 -2.87
N ALA A 136 -10.73 -1.09 -2.61
CA ALA A 136 -9.37 -1.05 -3.11
C ALA A 136 -9.31 -1.30 -4.63
N VAL A 137 -10.18 -2.16 -5.18
CA VAL A 137 -10.35 -2.33 -6.62
C VAL A 137 -10.79 -1.02 -7.27
N GLU A 138 -11.85 -0.38 -6.77
CA GLU A 138 -12.34 0.91 -7.26
C GLU A 138 -11.25 2.00 -7.27
N PHE A 139 -10.37 2.01 -6.28
CA PHE A 139 -9.25 2.93 -6.23
C PHE A 139 -8.22 2.64 -7.33
N TYR A 140 -7.78 1.39 -7.47
CA TYR A 140 -6.74 1.03 -8.43
C TYR A 140 -7.22 1.02 -9.89
N GLU A 141 -8.50 0.76 -10.16
CA GLU A 141 -9.08 0.87 -11.51
C GLU A 141 -8.99 2.29 -12.11
N GLN A 142 -8.76 3.30 -11.27
CA GLN A 142 -8.50 4.68 -11.73
C GLN A 142 -7.05 4.90 -12.16
N ILE A 143 -6.14 3.96 -11.86
CA ILE A 143 -4.70 4.13 -12.02
C ILE A 143 -4.13 3.11 -13.02
N VAL A 144 -4.64 1.87 -13.02
CA VAL A 144 -4.11 0.76 -13.83
C VAL A 144 -5.18 0.14 -14.72
N ASP A 145 -4.76 -0.44 -15.85
CA ASP A 145 -5.67 -1.04 -16.85
C ASP A 145 -6.37 -2.31 -16.35
N THR A 146 -5.74 -3.04 -15.43
CA THR A 146 -6.25 -4.33 -14.95
C THR A 146 -6.00 -4.48 -13.46
N VAL A 147 -7.08 -4.71 -12.70
CA VAL A 147 -7.03 -5.09 -11.30
C VAL A 147 -7.50 -6.53 -11.13
N VAL A 148 -6.75 -7.32 -10.36
CA VAL A 148 -7.04 -8.74 -10.08
C VAL A 148 -7.34 -8.89 -8.59
N PRO A 149 -8.62 -8.98 -8.20
CA PRO A 149 -8.98 -9.18 -6.81
C PRO A 149 -8.63 -10.61 -6.34
N THR A 150 -8.17 -10.74 -5.10
CA THR A 150 -7.98 -12.00 -4.40
C THR A 150 -9.09 -12.22 -3.37
N VAL A 151 -9.15 -13.42 -2.79
CA VAL A 151 -10.13 -13.76 -1.74
C VAL A 151 -9.91 -12.93 -0.47
N GLY A 152 -8.64 -12.57 -0.18
CA GLY A 152 -8.30 -11.77 0.98
C GLY A 152 -6.85 -11.29 0.98
N LEU A 153 -6.43 -10.73 2.11
CA LEU A 153 -5.10 -10.15 2.32
C LEU A 153 -3.97 -11.15 2.07
N ARG A 154 -4.09 -12.36 2.66
CA ARG A 154 -3.01 -13.36 2.66
C ARG A 154 -2.72 -13.91 1.28
N GLU A 155 -3.75 -14.08 0.45
CA GLU A 155 -3.59 -14.52 -0.94
C GLU A 155 -2.86 -13.46 -1.78
N ALA A 156 -3.16 -12.19 -1.58
CA ALA A 156 -2.46 -11.10 -2.24
C ALA A 156 -0.99 -11.00 -1.79
N GLU A 157 -0.71 -11.14 -0.49
CA GLU A 157 0.65 -11.18 0.06
C GLU A 157 1.44 -12.38 -0.49
N LEU A 158 0.82 -13.57 -0.52
CA LEU A 158 1.45 -14.79 -1.04
C LEU A 158 1.78 -14.69 -2.53
N ALA A 159 0.92 -14.03 -3.32
CA ALA A 159 1.13 -13.86 -4.75
C ALA A 159 2.47 -13.15 -5.05
N LYS A 160 2.83 -12.14 -4.25
CA LYS A 160 4.12 -11.44 -4.38
C LYS A 160 5.32 -12.35 -4.09
N LEU A 161 5.23 -13.18 -3.06
CA LEU A 161 6.31 -14.11 -2.73
C LEU A 161 6.50 -15.17 -3.82
N LEU A 162 5.41 -15.70 -4.36
CA LEU A 162 5.47 -16.65 -5.46
C LEU A 162 6.12 -16.01 -6.69
N GLU A 163 5.72 -14.80 -7.08
CA GLU A 163 6.32 -14.09 -8.20
C GLU A 163 7.83 -13.91 -8.01
N ASN A 164 8.26 -13.45 -6.84
CA ASN A 164 9.68 -13.24 -6.54
C ASN A 164 10.49 -14.56 -6.51
N THR A 165 9.85 -15.70 -6.25
CA THR A 165 10.51 -17.00 -6.25
C THR A 165 10.78 -17.51 -7.66
N TYR A 166 9.98 -17.09 -8.65
CA TYR A 166 10.11 -17.49 -10.06
C TYR A 166 10.95 -16.53 -10.92
N ARG A 167 11.40 -15.40 -10.36
CA ARG A 167 12.36 -14.50 -10.99
C ARG A 167 13.79 -14.91 -10.66
#